data_d131d102b0ee2b493a00a1108d533f08
#
_entry.id   d131d102b0ee2b493a00a1108d533f08
#
_cell.length_a   1.000
_cell.length_b   1.000
_cell.length_c   1.000
_cell.angle_alpha   90.00
_cell.angle_beta   90.00
_cell.angle_gamma   90.00
#
_symmetry.space_group_name_H-M   'P 1'
#
loop_
_entity.id
_entity.type
_entity.pdbx_description
1 polymer ?
#
loop_
_entity_poly.entity_id
_entity_poly.type
_entity_poly.pdbx_seq_one_letter_code
_entity_poly.pdbx_strand_id
1 'polypeptide(L)'
;MFSTLSAYRTLTAVVLLLTSSLPALATEKVWDNELRRFLKDDDFKYEEFMTEEEAVKTILPKSQRVRKELIRLTQDRKELIEQRIGWKFPEDSFDLYIGETGDKVDGYAMIHNTIGKYKPMTYMVGVDPKGNCTDVELLVFRDAKGSEVGKKRFNSQYDGKTVTDPIRINKDIINIS
;
A
#
# COMPACT_ATOMS: atom_id res chain seq x y z
N MET A 1 35.93 -26.75 -23.14
CA MET A 1 34.49 -26.99 -23.06
C MET A 1 34.21 -27.57 -21.69
N PHE A 2 34.20 -26.73 -20.64
CA PHE A 2 33.98 -27.17 -19.25
C PHE A 2 32.54 -26.87 -18.84
N SER A 3 31.89 -27.89 -18.33
CA SER A 3 30.46 -28.06 -18.23
C SER A 3 29.80 -27.06 -17.28
N THR A 4 28.80 -26.36 -17.78
CA THR A 4 27.86 -25.51 -17.08
C THR A 4 27.00 -26.24 -16.04
N LEU A 5 27.08 -27.58 -15.94
CA LEU A 5 26.34 -28.40 -14.97
C LEU A 5 26.87 -28.31 -13.53
N SER A 6 28.15 -27.94 -13.33
CA SER A 6 28.75 -27.88 -11.98
C SER A 6 28.30 -26.61 -11.23
N ALA A 7 28.05 -25.51 -11.93
CA ALA A 7 27.64 -24.25 -11.32
C ALA A 7 26.19 -24.30 -10.80
N TYR A 8 25.30 -25.04 -11.47
CA TYR A 8 23.91 -25.18 -11.02
C TYR A 8 23.75 -26.04 -9.75
N ARG A 9 24.60 -27.04 -9.56
CA ARG A 9 24.54 -27.90 -8.36
C ARG A 9 25.02 -27.19 -7.10
N THR A 10 25.95 -26.24 -7.21
CA THR A 10 26.44 -25.42 -6.09
C THR A 10 25.45 -24.31 -5.73
N LEU A 11 24.77 -23.74 -6.73
CA LEU A 11 23.75 -22.69 -6.46
C LEU A 11 22.51 -23.25 -5.77
N THR A 12 22.07 -24.46 -6.16
CA THR A 12 20.90 -25.12 -5.54
C THR A 12 21.18 -25.54 -4.09
N ALA A 13 22.42 -25.94 -3.77
CA ALA A 13 22.80 -26.31 -2.40
C ALA A 13 22.88 -25.08 -1.48
N VAL A 14 23.34 -23.93 -1.98
CA VAL A 14 23.40 -22.67 -1.21
C VAL A 14 22.00 -22.13 -0.94
N VAL A 15 21.07 -22.23 -1.90
CA VAL A 15 19.66 -21.80 -1.71
C VAL A 15 18.96 -22.71 -0.69
N LEU A 16 19.22 -24.03 -0.68
CA LEU A 16 18.61 -24.93 0.31
C LEU A 16 19.18 -24.74 1.72
N LEU A 17 20.44 -24.31 1.86
CA LEU A 17 21.05 -24.05 3.17
C LEU A 17 20.60 -22.71 3.77
N LEU A 18 20.16 -21.76 2.94
CA LEU A 18 19.61 -20.49 3.40
C LEU A 18 18.14 -20.58 3.82
N THR A 19 17.42 -21.63 3.41
CA THR A 19 16.02 -21.84 3.80
C THR A 19 15.84 -22.61 5.10
N SER A 20 16.90 -23.22 5.65
CA SER A 20 16.82 -24.09 6.83
C SER A 20 17.12 -23.39 8.16
N SER A 21 17.34 -22.07 8.19
CA SER A 21 17.64 -21.34 9.43
C SER A 21 17.14 -19.90 9.44
N LEU A 22 15.94 -19.64 8.92
CA LEU A 22 15.22 -18.45 9.37
C LEU A 22 14.74 -18.75 10.77
N PRO A 23 15.26 -18.08 11.84
CA PRO A 23 14.59 -18.15 13.12
C PRO A 23 13.16 -17.69 12.86
N ALA A 24 12.19 -18.44 13.36
CA ALA A 24 10.83 -17.97 13.45
C ALA A 24 10.95 -16.54 14.01
N LEU A 25 10.59 -15.54 13.22
CA LEU A 25 10.55 -14.16 13.69
C LEU A 25 9.65 -14.20 14.92
N ALA A 26 10.26 -14.10 16.10
CA ALA A 26 9.53 -13.98 17.33
C ALA A 26 8.60 -12.79 17.10
N THR A 27 7.30 -13.03 17.06
CA THR A 27 6.29 -11.99 16.88
C THR A 27 6.52 -11.01 18.01
N GLU A 28 6.96 -9.80 17.65
CA GLU A 28 7.26 -8.77 18.64
C GLU A 28 5.97 -8.54 19.44
N LYS A 29 6.03 -8.79 20.76
CA LYS A 29 4.86 -8.66 21.62
C LYS A 29 4.49 -7.19 21.74
N VAL A 30 3.37 -6.82 21.18
CA VAL A 30 2.87 -5.44 21.19
C VAL A 30 2.01 -5.21 22.42
N TRP A 31 2.42 -4.23 23.27
CA TRP A 31 1.65 -3.81 24.42
C TRP A 31 0.55 -2.82 24.01
N ASP A 32 -0.70 -3.12 24.34
CA ASP A 32 -1.82 -2.20 24.17
C ASP A 32 -2.14 -1.47 25.49
N ASN A 33 -2.00 -0.15 25.48
CA ASN A 33 -2.20 0.68 26.68
C ASN A 33 -3.67 0.74 27.14
N GLU A 34 -4.63 0.62 26.23
CA GLU A 34 -6.05 0.64 26.57
C GLU A 34 -6.49 -0.67 27.21
N LEU A 35 -6.04 -1.80 26.66
CA LEU A 35 -6.32 -3.12 27.19
C LEU A 35 -5.40 -3.51 28.35
N ARG A 36 -4.33 -2.75 28.57
CA ARG A 36 -3.30 -2.96 29.61
C ARG A 36 -2.75 -4.40 29.58
N ARG A 37 -2.52 -4.93 28.39
CA ARG A 37 -1.93 -6.25 28.16
C ARG A 37 -1.21 -6.31 26.82
N PHE A 38 -0.40 -7.35 26.63
CA PHE A 38 0.15 -7.67 25.31
C PHE A 38 -0.96 -8.18 24.39
N LEU A 39 -0.92 -7.73 23.12
CA LEU A 39 -1.81 -8.23 22.09
C LEU A 39 -1.43 -9.68 21.73
N LYS A 40 -2.45 -10.48 21.45
CA LYS A 40 -2.36 -11.84 20.94
C LYS A 40 -2.67 -11.84 19.44
N ASP A 41 -2.31 -12.91 18.75
CA ASP A 41 -2.60 -13.02 17.31
C ASP A 41 -4.10 -12.91 17.02
N ASP A 42 -4.95 -13.45 17.89
CA ASP A 42 -6.42 -13.37 17.76
C ASP A 42 -7.00 -11.95 17.95
N ASP A 43 -6.22 -11.01 18.49
CA ASP A 43 -6.65 -9.61 18.59
C ASP A 43 -6.56 -8.89 17.23
N PHE A 44 -5.75 -9.40 16.30
CA PHE A 44 -5.60 -8.83 14.97
C PHE A 44 -6.65 -9.40 14.02
N LYS A 45 -7.31 -8.51 13.33
CA LYS A 45 -8.29 -8.88 12.31
C LYS A 45 -7.60 -8.97 10.96
N TYR A 46 -8.03 -9.90 10.16
CA TYR A 46 -7.80 -9.88 8.72
C TYR A 46 -9.15 -9.69 8.05
N GLU A 47 -9.36 -8.53 7.48
CA GLU A 47 -10.62 -8.19 6.84
C GLU A 47 -10.31 -7.65 5.44
N GLU A 48 -10.81 -8.35 4.44
CA GLU A 48 -10.77 -7.92 3.04
C GLU A 48 -12.06 -7.17 2.72
N PHE A 49 -11.93 -5.87 2.51
CA PHE A 49 -13.06 -4.98 2.20
C PHE A 49 -13.40 -5.03 0.73
N MET A 50 -12.36 -5.19 -0.11
CA MET A 50 -12.47 -5.06 -1.54
C MET A 50 -11.28 -5.72 -2.23
N THR A 51 -11.55 -6.42 -3.31
CA THR A 51 -10.48 -6.94 -4.18
C THR A 51 -9.82 -5.81 -4.98
N GLU A 52 -8.62 -6.04 -5.49
CA GLU A 52 -7.92 -5.10 -6.37
C GLU A 52 -8.79 -4.72 -7.59
N GLU A 53 -9.46 -5.71 -8.18
CA GLU A 53 -10.28 -5.51 -9.38
C GLU A 53 -11.52 -4.66 -9.09
N GLU A 54 -12.19 -4.87 -7.95
CA GLU A 54 -13.31 -4.06 -7.51
C GLU A 54 -12.88 -2.63 -7.21
N ALA A 55 -11.73 -2.45 -6.54
CA ALA A 55 -11.18 -1.13 -6.23
C ALA A 55 -10.84 -0.35 -7.50
N VAL A 56 -10.24 -0.99 -8.50
CA VAL A 56 -9.97 -0.36 -9.81
C VAL A 56 -11.26 0.13 -10.46
N LYS A 57 -12.32 -0.67 -10.46
CA LYS A 57 -13.62 -0.28 -11.02
C LYS A 57 -14.28 0.86 -10.24
N THR A 58 -14.10 0.87 -8.91
CA THR A 58 -14.66 1.91 -8.05
C THR A 58 -13.95 3.24 -8.23
N ILE A 59 -12.62 3.23 -8.32
CA ILE A 59 -11.79 4.43 -8.41
C ILE A 59 -11.74 5.01 -9.82
N LEU A 60 -11.83 4.17 -10.85
CA LEU A 60 -11.79 4.58 -12.26
C LEU A 60 -13.12 4.25 -12.98
N PRO A 61 -14.29 4.68 -12.46
CA PRO A 61 -15.59 4.22 -12.92
C PRO A 61 -15.98 4.69 -14.33
N LYS A 62 -15.32 5.73 -14.82
CA LYS A 62 -15.60 6.32 -16.15
C LYS A 62 -14.72 5.74 -17.25
N SER A 63 -13.67 5.04 -16.89
CA SER A 63 -12.68 4.55 -17.85
C SER A 63 -13.22 3.36 -18.65
N GLN A 64 -13.13 3.46 -19.97
CA GLN A 64 -13.50 2.36 -20.87
C GLN A 64 -12.47 1.24 -20.84
N ARG A 65 -11.21 1.58 -20.56
CA ARG A 65 -10.09 0.67 -20.42
C ARG A 65 -9.22 1.08 -19.26
N VAL A 66 -8.70 0.09 -18.53
CA VAL A 66 -7.66 0.30 -17.53
C VAL A 66 -6.46 -0.56 -17.89
N ARG A 67 -5.28 0.04 -17.95
CA ARG A 67 -4.01 -0.68 -18.10
C ARG A 67 -3.18 -0.55 -16.84
N LYS A 68 -2.44 -1.58 -16.54
CA LYS A 68 -1.54 -1.66 -15.39
C LYS A 68 -0.10 -1.53 -15.87
N GLU A 69 0.66 -0.63 -15.29
CA GLU A 69 2.08 -0.43 -15.58
C GLU A 69 2.91 -0.53 -14.31
N LEU A 70 4.01 -1.27 -14.37
CA LEU A 70 5.00 -1.28 -13.31
C LEU A 70 5.91 -0.05 -13.46
N ILE A 71 5.78 0.90 -12.55
CA ILE A 71 6.63 2.09 -12.48
C ILE A 71 7.84 1.77 -11.62
N ARG A 72 9.04 1.84 -12.20
CA ARG A 72 10.31 1.72 -11.49
C ARG A 72 10.82 3.10 -11.12
N LEU A 73 11.17 3.28 -9.86
CA LEU A 73 11.71 4.53 -9.35
C LEU A 73 13.23 4.57 -9.57
N THR A 74 13.69 5.63 -10.20
CA THR A 74 15.12 5.97 -10.16
C THR A 74 15.44 6.57 -8.80
N GLN A 75 16.72 6.54 -8.41
CA GLN A 75 17.16 7.09 -7.12
C GLN A 75 16.75 8.56 -6.97
N ASP A 76 16.93 9.38 -8.00
CA ASP A 76 16.55 10.80 -7.98
C ASP A 76 15.05 11.01 -7.76
N ARG A 77 14.20 10.18 -8.39
CA ARG A 77 12.75 10.25 -8.20
C ARG A 77 12.34 9.82 -6.79
N LYS A 78 12.99 8.79 -6.26
CA LYS A 78 12.77 8.32 -4.90
C LYS A 78 13.12 9.40 -3.88
N GLU A 79 14.27 10.06 -4.05
CA GLU A 79 14.70 11.19 -3.20
C GLU A 79 13.71 12.36 -3.25
N LEU A 80 13.18 12.70 -4.42
CA LEU A 80 12.15 13.74 -4.54
C LEU A 80 10.86 13.37 -3.81
N ILE A 81 10.43 12.11 -3.87
CA ILE A 81 9.28 11.61 -3.11
C ILE A 81 9.56 11.74 -1.62
N GLU A 82 10.69 11.21 -1.14
CA GLU A 82 11.09 11.23 0.27
C GLU A 82 11.18 12.65 0.84
N GLN A 83 11.75 13.59 0.10
CA GLN A 83 11.80 15.00 0.48
C GLN A 83 10.39 15.59 0.67
N ARG A 84 9.45 15.21 -0.19
CA ARG A 84 8.10 15.72 -0.13
C ARG A 84 7.26 15.11 0.99
N ILE A 85 7.36 13.80 1.20
CA ILE A 85 6.59 13.09 2.23
C ILE A 85 7.24 13.19 3.62
N GLY A 86 8.55 13.46 3.70
CA GLY A 86 9.27 13.64 4.96
C GLY A 86 9.76 12.34 5.62
N TRP A 87 9.67 11.20 4.94
CA TRP A 87 10.21 9.91 5.42
C TRP A 87 10.73 9.07 4.26
N LYS A 88 11.43 7.99 4.58
CA LYS A 88 11.97 7.07 3.59
C LYS A 88 10.86 6.30 2.88
N PHE A 89 10.93 6.26 1.56
CA PHE A 89 10.03 5.49 0.72
C PHE A 89 10.66 4.12 0.45
N PRO A 90 10.09 3.02 0.99
CA PRO A 90 10.77 1.73 0.97
C PRO A 90 10.76 1.06 -0.39
N GLU A 91 9.76 1.34 -1.23
CA GLU A 91 9.55 0.66 -2.51
C GLU A 91 10.48 1.22 -3.60
N ASP A 92 10.99 0.33 -4.45
CA ASP A 92 11.74 0.70 -5.66
C ASP A 92 10.86 0.69 -6.92
N SER A 93 9.64 0.20 -6.78
CA SER A 93 8.65 0.19 -7.84
C SER A 93 7.24 0.06 -7.27
N PHE A 94 6.25 0.47 -8.06
CA PHE A 94 4.83 0.28 -7.74
C PHE A 94 4.01 0.08 -9.01
N ASP A 95 2.85 -0.56 -8.85
CA ASP A 95 1.87 -0.73 -9.91
C ASP A 95 1.01 0.53 -10.05
N LEU A 96 0.98 1.08 -11.26
CA LEU A 96 0.13 2.20 -11.63
C LEU A 96 -0.98 1.72 -12.55
N TYR A 97 -2.23 1.97 -12.18
CA TYR A 97 -3.40 1.73 -13.01
C TYR A 97 -3.75 3.04 -13.72
N ILE A 98 -3.89 2.97 -15.02
CA ILE A 98 -4.17 4.13 -15.87
C ILE A 98 -5.50 3.91 -16.55
N GLY A 99 -6.48 4.73 -16.18
CA GLY A 99 -7.81 4.71 -16.77
C GLY A 99 -7.87 5.59 -18.02
N GLU A 100 -8.49 5.07 -19.07
CA GLU A 100 -8.54 5.72 -20.38
C GLU A 100 -9.92 5.59 -21.03
N THR A 101 -10.35 6.66 -21.70
CA THR A 101 -11.51 6.69 -22.58
C THR A 101 -11.11 7.24 -23.95
N GLY A 102 -11.15 6.38 -24.97
CA GLY A 102 -10.53 6.68 -26.25
C GLY A 102 -9.04 6.93 -26.07
N ASP A 103 -8.55 8.07 -26.57
CA ASP A 103 -7.14 8.47 -26.45
C ASP A 103 -6.84 9.37 -25.24
N LYS A 104 -7.81 9.54 -24.34
CA LYS A 104 -7.67 10.41 -23.15
C LYS A 104 -7.50 9.60 -21.90
N VAL A 105 -6.56 10.03 -21.05
CA VAL A 105 -6.42 9.52 -19.70
C VAL A 105 -7.48 10.17 -18.81
N ASP A 106 -8.27 9.34 -18.13
CA ASP A 106 -9.33 9.77 -17.21
C ASP A 106 -8.80 9.96 -15.79
N GLY A 107 -7.82 9.17 -15.41
CA GLY A 107 -7.24 9.18 -14.07
C GLY A 107 -6.22 8.07 -13.87
N TYR A 108 -5.68 8.06 -12.68
CA TYR A 108 -4.68 7.10 -12.24
C TYR A 108 -5.11 6.49 -10.91
N ALA A 109 -4.71 5.26 -10.64
CA ALA A 109 -4.84 4.65 -9.33
C ALA A 109 -3.58 3.90 -8.95
N MET A 110 -3.28 3.84 -7.64
CA MET A 110 -2.10 3.17 -7.11
C MET A 110 -2.45 2.44 -5.83
N ILE A 111 -1.97 1.19 -5.69
CA ILE A 111 -2.04 0.44 -4.44
C ILE A 111 -0.79 0.74 -3.62
N HIS A 112 -0.99 0.98 -2.33
CA HIS A 112 0.08 1.16 -1.37
C HIS A 112 -0.28 0.58 -0.01
N ASN A 113 0.75 0.14 0.73
CA ASN A 113 0.62 -0.28 2.11
C ASN A 113 1.03 0.85 3.03
N THR A 114 0.22 1.13 4.04
CA THR A 114 0.57 2.06 5.11
C THR A 114 0.46 1.36 6.45
N ILE A 115 1.26 1.79 7.42
CA ILE A 115 1.21 1.23 8.76
C ILE A 115 0.04 1.86 9.51
N GLY A 116 -0.87 1.00 10.01
CA GLY A 116 -1.88 1.39 10.96
C GLY A 116 -1.29 1.59 12.35
N LYS A 117 -2.01 1.21 13.40
CA LYS A 117 -1.45 1.27 14.76
C LYS A 117 -0.36 0.21 14.96
N TYR A 118 -0.56 -1.00 14.44
CA TYR A 118 0.33 -2.14 14.66
C TYR A 118 0.65 -2.94 13.39
N LYS A 119 -0.24 -2.97 12.42
CA LYS A 119 -0.12 -3.79 11.21
C LYS A 119 -0.34 -2.96 9.95
N PRO A 120 0.23 -3.40 8.82
CA PRO A 120 0.01 -2.70 7.55
C PRO A 120 -1.43 -2.84 7.07
N MET A 121 -1.94 -1.76 6.51
CA MET A 121 -3.22 -1.70 5.79
C MET A 121 -2.93 -1.45 4.31
N THR A 122 -3.73 -2.03 3.43
CA THR A 122 -3.60 -1.88 1.99
C THR A 122 -4.70 -0.96 1.47
N TYR A 123 -4.31 0.11 0.80
CA TYR A 123 -5.20 1.08 0.18
C TYR A 123 -4.99 1.17 -1.32
N MET A 124 -6.03 1.56 -2.03
CA MET A 124 -5.91 2.10 -3.37
C MET A 124 -6.31 3.57 -3.35
N VAL A 125 -5.49 4.41 -3.97
CA VAL A 125 -5.72 5.86 -4.09
C VAL A 125 -5.87 6.21 -5.55
N GLY A 126 -6.94 6.93 -5.88
CA GLY A 126 -7.21 7.47 -7.20
C GLY A 126 -6.85 8.95 -7.28
N VAL A 127 -6.32 9.35 -8.43
CA VAL A 127 -6.07 10.77 -8.74
C VAL A 127 -6.51 11.10 -10.16
N ASP A 128 -7.01 12.30 -10.37
CA ASP A 128 -7.31 12.80 -11.70
C ASP A 128 -6.02 13.17 -12.47
N PRO A 129 -6.09 13.48 -13.78
CA PRO A 129 -4.93 13.88 -14.55
C PRO A 129 -4.25 15.18 -14.08
N LYS A 130 -4.91 15.95 -13.20
CA LYS A 130 -4.35 17.18 -12.61
C LYS A 130 -3.65 16.92 -11.27
N GLY A 131 -3.76 15.68 -10.73
CA GLY A 131 -3.18 15.31 -9.45
C GLY A 131 -4.08 15.57 -8.24
N ASN A 132 -5.38 15.80 -8.44
CA ASN A 132 -6.32 15.85 -7.33
C ASN A 132 -6.74 14.42 -6.95
N CYS A 133 -6.79 14.14 -5.66
CA CYS A 133 -7.33 12.88 -5.16
C CYS A 133 -8.81 12.77 -5.54
N THR A 134 -9.19 11.66 -6.17
CA THR A 134 -10.59 11.43 -6.58
C THR A 134 -11.30 10.48 -5.66
N ASP A 135 -10.57 9.53 -5.07
CA ASP A 135 -11.11 8.54 -4.15
C ASP A 135 -10.00 7.80 -3.40
N VAL A 136 -10.33 7.24 -2.25
CA VAL A 136 -9.47 6.36 -1.45
C VAL A 136 -10.28 5.19 -0.97
N GLU A 137 -9.82 3.98 -1.25
CA GLU A 137 -10.49 2.74 -0.82
C GLU A 137 -9.55 1.86 0.00
N LEU A 138 -10.03 1.38 1.15
CA LEU A 138 -9.34 0.37 1.94
C LEU A 138 -9.60 -1.00 1.33
N LEU A 139 -8.55 -1.71 0.94
CA LEU A 139 -8.65 -3.06 0.40
C LEU A 139 -8.52 -4.10 1.49
N VAL A 140 -7.48 -3.99 2.30
CA VAL A 140 -7.22 -4.99 3.36
C VAL A 140 -6.84 -4.31 4.66
N PHE A 141 -7.57 -4.68 5.70
CA PHE A 141 -7.28 -4.29 7.07
C PHE A 141 -6.67 -5.47 7.84
N ARG A 142 -5.60 -5.22 8.60
CA ARG A 142 -4.89 -6.28 9.34
C ARG A 142 -4.63 -5.92 10.79
N ASP A 143 -5.19 -4.81 11.26
CA ASP A 143 -4.91 -4.31 12.59
C ASP A 143 -5.94 -4.78 13.62
N ALA A 144 -5.63 -4.59 14.90
CA ALA A 144 -6.52 -4.97 16.01
C ALA A 144 -7.69 -3.99 16.18
N LYS A 145 -7.50 -2.71 15.81
CA LYS A 145 -8.48 -1.62 16.00
C LYS A 145 -8.42 -0.62 14.86
N GLY A 146 -9.51 0.10 14.65
CA GLY A 146 -9.56 1.22 13.72
C GLY A 146 -10.04 0.86 12.31
N SER A 147 -10.78 -0.25 12.14
CA SER A 147 -11.36 -0.64 10.83
C SER A 147 -12.30 0.43 10.23
N GLU A 148 -12.73 1.40 11.05
CA GLU A 148 -13.52 2.55 10.63
C GLU A 148 -12.83 3.40 9.56
N VAL A 149 -11.51 3.34 9.45
CA VAL A 149 -10.75 4.00 8.37
C VAL A 149 -11.12 3.49 6.97
N GLY A 150 -11.76 2.31 6.87
CA GLY A 150 -12.34 1.81 5.62
C GLY A 150 -13.70 2.40 5.27
N LYS A 151 -14.32 3.16 6.17
CA LYS A 151 -15.64 3.76 5.88
C LYS A 151 -15.52 4.94 4.93
N LYS A 152 -16.42 5.02 3.96
CA LYS A 152 -16.46 6.12 2.98
C LYS A 152 -16.48 7.51 3.64
N ARG A 153 -17.17 7.64 4.79
CA ARG A 153 -17.18 8.89 5.57
C ARG A 153 -15.77 9.37 5.96
N PHE A 154 -14.84 8.44 6.21
CA PHE A 154 -13.45 8.82 6.51
C PHE A 154 -12.69 9.11 5.23
N ASN A 155 -12.78 8.23 4.25
CA ASN A 155 -12.00 8.30 3.02
C ASN A 155 -12.38 9.51 2.15
N SER A 156 -13.65 9.92 2.16
CA SER A 156 -14.10 11.13 1.41
C SER A 156 -13.46 12.44 1.88
N GLN A 157 -12.78 12.45 3.01
CA GLN A 157 -12.01 13.63 3.44
C GLN A 157 -10.78 13.89 2.56
N TYR A 158 -10.36 12.91 1.78
CA TYR A 158 -9.25 13.05 0.83
C TYR A 158 -9.70 13.57 -0.55
N ASP A 159 -11.00 13.56 -0.85
CA ASP A 159 -11.54 13.99 -2.14
C ASP A 159 -11.14 15.43 -2.46
N GLY A 160 -10.58 15.62 -3.66
CA GLY A 160 -10.08 16.92 -4.13
C GLY A 160 -8.76 17.38 -3.53
N LYS A 161 -8.20 16.67 -2.55
CA LYS A 161 -6.89 17.04 -1.99
C LYS A 161 -5.76 16.78 -2.97
N THR A 162 -4.70 17.56 -2.81
CA THR A 162 -3.53 17.57 -3.67
C THR A 162 -2.25 17.40 -2.84
N VAL A 163 -1.12 17.25 -3.51
CA VAL A 163 0.20 17.21 -2.85
C VAL A 163 0.57 18.51 -2.11
N THR A 164 -0.17 19.58 -2.27
CA THR A 164 0.04 20.86 -1.57
C THR A 164 -0.76 20.98 -0.28
N ASP A 165 -1.76 20.09 -0.10
CA ASP A 165 -2.57 20.06 1.13
C ASP A 165 -1.77 19.40 2.27
N PRO A 166 -2.01 19.79 3.51
CA PRO A 166 -1.26 19.26 4.66
C PRO A 166 -1.50 17.79 4.89
N ILE A 167 -2.69 17.27 4.62
CA ILE A 167 -3.14 15.87 4.83
C ILE A 167 -2.71 15.40 6.23
N ARG A 168 -3.18 16.08 7.26
CA ARG A 168 -2.82 15.82 8.65
C ARG A 168 -4.04 15.72 9.54
N ILE A 169 -4.04 14.70 10.40
CA ILE A 169 -5.05 14.53 11.46
C ILE A 169 -5.10 15.78 12.33
N ASN A 170 -6.30 16.18 12.71
CA ASN A 170 -6.62 17.39 13.50
C ASN A 170 -6.22 18.72 12.83
N LYS A 171 -5.89 18.70 11.56
CA LYS A 171 -5.66 19.91 10.76
C LYS A 171 -6.68 20.02 9.63
N ASP A 172 -6.64 19.09 8.70
CA ASP A 172 -7.54 19.01 7.55
C ASP A 172 -8.11 17.60 7.33
N ILE A 173 -7.74 16.66 8.20
CA ILE A 173 -8.33 15.33 8.32
C ILE A 173 -8.85 15.17 9.74
N ILE A 174 -10.12 14.85 9.88
CA ILE A 174 -10.78 14.58 11.17
C ILE A 174 -10.50 13.13 11.55
N ASN A 175 -9.97 12.92 12.75
CA ASN A 175 -9.76 11.58 13.27
C ASN A 175 -11.10 10.87 13.51
N ILE A 176 -11.08 9.55 13.42
CA ILE A 176 -12.21 8.72 13.85
C ILE A 176 -12.00 8.43 15.35
N SER A 177 -12.99 8.72 16.12
CA SER A 177 -13.07 8.35 17.56
C SER A 177 -14.05 7.21 17.73
#